data_217246635b5dd1780943166abc715701
#
_entry.id   217246635b5dd1780943166abc715701
#
_cell.length_a   1.000
_cell.length_b   1.000
_cell.length_c   1.000
_cell.angle_alpha   90.00
_cell.angle_beta   90.00
_cell.angle_gamma   90.00
#
_symmetry.space_group_name_H-M   'P 1'
#
loop_
_entity.id
_entity.type
_entity.pdbx_description
1 polymer ?
#
loop_
_entity_poly.entity_id
_entity_poly.type
_entity_poly.pdbx_seq_one_letter_code
_entity_poly.pdbx_strand_id
1 'polypeptide(L)'
;MANRFILNETSYFGAGARENLVPELTGRGLKKVMFVTDKVLLECGVATKVTAELDKAGIAYEIYSDVKANPTVANVQTGVAKFKEMGADSLVAVGGGSVMDTAKAVGIIIANPDFADVVSLEGVADTKNKSVPLIALPTTSGTAAEVTINYVITDEANKKKMVCVDPKDIPVVAIVDSDLMMGMPKGLCASTGMDALTHAIEGLSLIHISEPTRPRLIS
;
A
#
# COMPACT_ATOMS: atom_id res chain seq x y z
N MET A 1 1.20 29.07 -10.48
CA MET A 1 1.72 27.69 -10.48
C MET A 1 0.54 26.79 -10.11
N ALA A 2 0.28 25.71 -10.86
CA ALA A 2 -0.85 24.84 -10.56
C ALA A 2 -0.41 23.78 -9.54
N ASN A 3 -1.23 23.56 -8.50
CA ASN A 3 -1.02 22.48 -7.51
C ASN A 3 -1.82 21.25 -7.97
N ARG A 4 -1.22 20.05 -7.84
CA ARG A 4 -1.86 18.79 -8.18
C ARG A 4 -2.00 17.92 -6.94
N PHE A 5 -3.22 17.46 -6.67
CA PHE A 5 -3.52 16.45 -5.66
C PHE A 5 -3.84 15.12 -6.35
N ILE A 6 -3.34 14.03 -5.78
CA ILE A 6 -3.62 12.67 -6.23
C ILE A 6 -4.12 11.90 -5.02
N LEU A 7 -5.32 11.37 -5.13
CA LEU A 7 -6.01 10.65 -4.06
C LEU A 7 -6.51 9.30 -4.59
N ASN A 8 -6.82 8.38 -3.65
CA ASN A 8 -7.55 7.16 -3.97
C ASN A 8 -8.89 7.51 -4.66
N GLU A 9 -9.40 6.61 -5.48
CA GLU A 9 -10.75 6.77 -6.05
C GLU A 9 -11.81 6.67 -4.95
N THR A 10 -11.59 5.77 -3.97
CA THR A 10 -12.49 5.58 -2.83
C THR A 10 -11.69 5.30 -1.56
N SER A 11 -12.18 5.83 -0.43
CA SER A 11 -11.62 5.52 0.89
C SER A 11 -12.74 5.26 1.90
N TYR A 12 -12.61 4.18 2.66
CA TYR A 12 -13.52 3.77 3.73
C TYR A 12 -12.82 3.84 5.08
N PHE A 13 -13.49 4.33 6.11
CA PHE A 13 -12.94 4.50 7.45
C PHE A 13 -13.93 4.01 8.51
N GLY A 14 -13.47 3.21 9.46
CA GLY A 14 -14.24 2.80 10.62
C GLY A 14 -14.17 1.31 10.90
N ALA A 15 -14.68 0.90 12.07
CA ALA A 15 -14.78 -0.50 12.45
C ALA A 15 -15.68 -1.25 11.48
N GLY A 16 -15.24 -2.43 11.01
CA GLY A 16 -15.97 -3.22 10.03
C GLY A 16 -15.86 -2.73 8.58
N ALA A 17 -15.09 -1.65 8.30
CA ALA A 17 -14.97 -1.11 6.95
C ALA A 17 -14.52 -2.15 5.90
N ARG A 18 -13.84 -3.24 6.33
CA ARG A 18 -13.43 -4.36 5.46
C ARG A 18 -14.58 -5.04 4.70
N GLU A 19 -15.81 -4.91 5.20
CA GLU A 19 -17.00 -5.46 4.52
C GLU A 19 -17.23 -4.83 3.14
N ASN A 20 -16.65 -3.65 2.88
CA ASN A 20 -16.68 -3.00 1.55
C ASN A 20 -15.71 -3.61 0.54
N LEU A 21 -14.82 -4.52 0.95
CA LEU A 21 -13.85 -5.15 0.04
C LEU A 21 -14.55 -5.90 -1.10
N VAL A 22 -15.54 -6.74 -0.77
CA VAL A 22 -16.27 -7.54 -1.76
C VAL A 22 -17.07 -6.66 -2.73
N PRO A 23 -17.86 -5.67 -2.26
CA PRO A 23 -18.52 -4.70 -3.15
C PRO A 23 -17.56 -3.99 -4.11
N GLU A 24 -16.38 -3.56 -3.65
CA GLU A 24 -15.39 -2.89 -4.49
C GLU A 24 -14.79 -3.83 -5.55
N LEU A 25 -14.45 -5.07 -5.17
CA LEU A 25 -13.94 -6.07 -6.11
C LEU A 25 -14.99 -6.40 -7.19
N THR A 26 -16.21 -6.68 -6.78
CA THR A 26 -17.31 -7.04 -7.69
C THR A 26 -17.74 -5.88 -8.57
N GLY A 27 -17.86 -4.68 -8.01
CA GLY A 27 -18.21 -3.47 -8.75
C GLY A 27 -17.20 -3.10 -9.84
N ARG A 28 -15.93 -3.46 -9.64
CA ARG A 28 -14.83 -3.29 -10.61
C ARG A 28 -14.66 -4.49 -11.55
N GLY A 29 -15.43 -5.56 -11.37
CA GLY A 29 -15.34 -6.77 -12.18
C GLY A 29 -14.08 -7.61 -11.93
N LEU A 30 -13.42 -7.43 -10.79
CA LEU A 30 -12.20 -8.15 -10.39
C LEU A 30 -12.59 -9.54 -9.86
N LYS A 31 -11.90 -10.58 -10.34
CA LYS A 31 -12.32 -11.97 -10.11
C LYS A 31 -11.26 -12.83 -9.45
N LYS A 32 -9.99 -12.49 -9.60
CA LYS A 32 -8.90 -13.29 -9.06
C LYS A 32 -7.84 -12.42 -8.40
N VAL A 33 -7.82 -12.50 -7.09
CA VAL A 33 -7.03 -11.62 -6.21
C VAL A 33 -5.71 -12.26 -5.83
N MET A 34 -4.59 -11.56 -5.99
CA MET A 34 -3.39 -11.86 -5.22
C MET A 34 -3.47 -11.13 -3.88
N PHE A 35 -3.62 -11.91 -2.81
CA PHE A 35 -3.72 -11.41 -1.44
C PHE A 35 -2.32 -11.27 -0.84
N VAL A 36 -1.84 -10.04 -0.70
CA VAL A 36 -0.50 -9.72 -0.19
C VAL A 36 -0.58 -9.41 1.30
N THR A 37 0.20 -10.14 2.11
CA THR A 37 0.27 -9.97 3.56
C THR A 37 1.63 -10.42 4.08
N ASP A 38 1.81 -10.49 5.38
CA ASP A 38 2.97 -11.11 6.02
C ASP A 38 2.58 -12.33 6.86
N LYS A 39 3.57 -13.14 7.22
CA LYS A 39 3.36 -14.39 7.98
C LYS A 39 2.78 -14.14 9.36
N VAL A 40 3.18 -13.05 10.02
CA VAL A 40 2.71 -12.70 11.38
C VAL A 40 1.21 -12.41 11.36
N LEU A 41 0.73 -11.68 10.36
CA LEU A 41 -0.70 -11.36 10.22
C LEU A 41 -1.56 -12.59 9.88
N LEU A 42 -1.00 -13.59 9.21
CA LEU A 42 -1.65 -14.88 9.04
C LEU A 42 -1.73 -15.65 10.36
N GLU A 43 -0.62 -15.75 11.08
CA GLU A 43 -0.51 -16.50 12.34
C GLU A 43 -1.39 -15.90 13.46
N CYS A 44 -1.47 -14.57 13.55
CA CYS A 44 -2.32 -13.90 14.55
C CYS A 44 -3.79 -13.75 14.12
N GLY A 45 -4.16 -14.22 12.91
CA GLY A 45 -5.53 -14.25 12.42
C GLY A 45 -6.09 -12.90 11.94
N VAL A 46 -5.28 -11.85 11.85
CA VAL A 46 -5.73 -10.55 11.30
C VAL A 46 -6.03 -10.67 9.82
N ALA A 47 -5.14 -11.28 9.04
CA ALA A 47 -5.37 -11.52 7.63
C ALA A 47 -6.59 -12.40 7.37
N THR A 48 -6.84 -13.38 8.25
CA THR A 48 -8.01 -14.29 8.15
C THR A 48 -9.34 -13.55 8.27
N LYS A 49 -9.42 -12.44 9.00
CA LYS A 49 -10.64 -11.62 9.05
C LYS A 49 -11.01 -11.06 7.67
N VAL A 50 -10.03 -10.80 6.83
CA VAL A 50 -10.24 -10.26 5.49
C VAL A 50 -10.47 -11.38 4.48
N THR A 51 -9.70 -12.48 4.54
CA THR A 51 -9.93 -13.61 3.63
C THR A 51 -11.28 -14.26 3.85
N ALA A 52 -11.82 -14.23 5.09
CA ALA A 52 -13.17 -14.71 5.37
C ALA A 52 -14.26 -13.96 4.58
N GLU A 53 -14.08 -12.68 4.26
CA GLU A 53 -15.02 -11.95 3.40
C GLU A 53 -14.91 -12.42 1.94
N LEU A 54 -13.71 -12.71 1.46
CA LEU A 54 -13.49 -13.28 0.12
C LEU A 54 -14.11 -14.69 0.01
N ASP A 55 -13.88 -15.53 1.04
CA ASP A 55 -14.43 -16.90 1.10
C ASP A 55 -15.97 -16.91 1.08
N LYS A 56 -16.61 -16.05 1.88
CA LYS A 56 -18.08 -15.88 1.91
C LYS A 56 -18.63 -15.51 0.54
N ALA A 57 -17.91 -14.69 -0.22
CA ALA A 57 -18.33 -14.21 -1.52
C ALA A 57 -17.93 -15.14 -2.67
N GLY A 58 -17.12 -16.19 -2.41
CA GLY A 58 -16.60 -17.08 -3.44
C GLY A 58 -15.61 -16.42 -4.39
N ILE A 59 -14.93 -15.36 -3.96
CA ILE A 59 -13.91 -14.68 -4.76
C ILE A 59 -12.62 -15.50 -4.71
N ALA A 60 -12.08 -15.85 -5.87
CA ALA A 60 -10.84 -16.61 -5.96
C ALA A 60 -9.64 -15.75 -5.54
N TYR A 61 -8.81 -16.28 -4.65
CA TYR A 61 -7.57 -15.61 -4.24
C TYR A 61 -6.45 -16.62 -3.96
N GLU A 62 -5.21 -16.14 -4.06
CA GLU A 62 -4.03 -16.84 -3.54
C GLU A 62 -3.22 -15.89 -2.67
N ILE A 63 -2.65 -16.44 -1.59
CA ILE A 63 -1.89 -15.66 -0.62
C ILE A 63 -0.42 -15.57 -1.04
N TYR A 64 0.12 -14.36 -1.04
CA TYR A 64 1.54 -14.07 -1.08
C TYR A 64 1.96 -13.48 0.26
N SER A 65 2.68 -14.26 1.07
CA SER A 65 3.06 -13.88 2.45
C SER A 65 4.58 -13.83 2.67
N ASP A 66 5.37 -13.89 1.61
CA ASP A 66 6.83 -13.79 1.71
C ASP A 66 7.33 -12.34 1.72
N VAL A 67 6.60 -11.49 2.41
CA VAL A 67 6.94 -10.08 2.60
C VAL A 67 7.81 -9.95 3.85
N LYS A 68 8.96 -9.30 3.71
CA LYS A 68 9.87 -8.98 4.84
C LYS A 68 9.64 -7.57 5.35
N ALA A 69 9.95 -7.34 6.62
CA ALA A 69 10.15 -5.99 7.12
C ALA A 69 11.26 -5.32 6.29
N ASN A 70 11.02 -4.11 5.78
CA ASN A 70 11.85 -3.47 4.75
C ASN A 70 11.93 -4.36 3.49
N PRO A 71 10.90 -4.36 2.63
CA PRO A 71 10.82 -5.27 1.50
C PRO A 71 12.00 -5.07 0.55
N THR A 72 12.46 -6.18 -0.03
CA THR A 72 13.65 -6.21 -0.87
C THR A 72 13.29 -6.35 -2.35
N VAL A 73 14.26 -6.07 -3.22
CA VAL A 73 14.15 -6.34 -4.66
C VAL A 73 13.69 -7.78 -4.91
N ALA A 74 14.26 -8.75 -4.18
CA ALA A 74 13.89 -10.16 -4.32
C ALA A 74 12.42 -10.43 -3.94
N ASN A 75 11.90 -9.78 -2.89
CA ASN A 75 10.47 -9.91 -2.53
C ASN A 75 9.57 -9.42 -3.66
N VAL A 76 9.89 -8.28 -4.26
CA VAL A 76 9.10 -7.74 -5.38
C VAL A 76 9.14 -8.69 -6.58
N GLN A 77 10.33 -9.17 -6.97
CA GLN A 77 10.48 -10.10 -8.08
C GLN A 77 9.68 -11.40 -7.88
N THR A 78 9.74 -11.96 -6.67
CA THR A 78 8.95 -13.16 -6.31
C THR A 78 7.45 -12.86 -6.37
N GLY A 79 7.02 -11.71 -5.88
CA GLY A 79 5.62 -11.26 -5.96
C GLY A 79 5.14 -11.10 -7.40
N VAL A 80 5.94 -10.51 -8.27
CA VAL A 80 5.65 -10.37 -9.72
C VAL A 80 5.51 -11.75 -10.38
N ALA A 81 6.43 -12.68 -10.08
CA ALA A 81 6.35 -14.04 -10.60
C ALA A 81 5.07 -14.74 -10.14
N LYS A 82 4.73 -14.64 -8.85
CA LYS A 82 3.52 -15.24 -8.27
C LYS A 82 2.25 -14.65 -8.89
N PHE A 83 2.17 -13.34 -9.07
CA PHE A 83 1.03 -12.69 -9.71
C PHE A 83 0.77 -13.23 -11.13
N LYS A 84 1.84 -13.37 -11.92
CA LYS A 84 1.76 -13.92 -13.29
C LYS A 84 1.37 -15.39 -13.30
N GLU A 85 1.98 -16.21 -12.43
CA GLU A 85 1.71 -17.64 -12.30
C GLU A 85 0.23 -17.92 -12.03
N MET A 86 -0.33 -17.19 -11.06
CA MET A 86 -1.73 -17.38 -10.71
C MET A 86 -2.71 -16.71 -11.68
N GLY A 87 -2.25 -15.83 -12.56
CA GLY A 87 -3.11 -15.08 -13.48
C GLY A 87 -4.09 -14.18 -12.73
N ALA A 88 -3.60 -13.48 -11.70
CA ALA A 88 -4.39 -12.50 -10.94
C ALA A 88 -4.74 -11.29 -11.81
N ASP A 89 -5.85 -10.62 -11.47
CA ASP A 89 -6.30 -9.39 -12.10
C ASP A 89 -6.22 -8.18 -11.15
N SER A 90 -5.96 -8.44 -9.88
CA SER A 90 -5.95 -7.43 -8.82
C SER A 90 -5.09 -7.82 -7.63
N LEU A 91 -4.78 -6.82 -6.80
CA LEU A 91 -4.04 -6.96 -5.55
C LEU A 91 -4.92 -6.52 -4.39
N VAL A 92 -4.92 -7.29 -3.32
CA VAL A 92 -5.46 -6.89 -2.01
C VAL A 92 -4.32 -6.96 -1.01
N ALA A 93 -3.88 -5.81 -0.52
CA ALA A 93 -2.77 -5.71 0.44
C ALA A 93 -3.33 -5.53 1.85
N VAL A 94 -3.02 -6.46 2.74
CA VAL A 94 -3.43 -6.43 4.16
C VAL A 94 -2.18 -6.43 5.02
N GLY A 95 -1.81 -5.28 5.58
CA GLY A 95 -0.59 -5.19 6.37
C GLY A 95 -0.14 -3.77 6.67
N GLY A 96 1.08 -3.66 7.18
CA GLY A 96 1.75 -2.38 7.38
C GLY A 96 2.43 -1.86 6.11
N GLY A 97 3.23 -0.80 6.25
CA GLY A 97 3.92 -0.15 5.12
C GLY A 97 4.68 -1.12 4.22
N SER A 98 5.39 -2.11 4.79
CA SER A 98 6.17 -3.08 3.99
C SER A 98 5.31 -3.93 3.05
N VAL A 99 4.10 -4.31 3.50
CA VAL A 99 3.15 -5.06 2.67
C VAL A 99 2.61 -4.16 1.57
N MET A 100 2.26 -2.92 1.90
CA MET A 100 1.78 -1.93 0.93
C MET A 100 2.84 -1.62 -0.13
N ASP A 101 4.07 -1.37 0.29
CA ASP A 101 5.19 -1.06 -0.60
C ASP A 101 5.50 -2.21 -1.57
N THR A 102 5.47 -3.45 -1.06
CA THR A 102 5.62 -4.65 -1.91
C THR A 102 4.49 -4.74 -2.93
N ALA A 103 3.24 -4.56 -2.52
CA ALA A 103 2.08 -4.66 -3.40
C ALA A 103 2.10 -3.57 -4.49
N LYS A 104 2.48 -2.33 -4.14
CA LYS A 104 2.66 -1.24 -5.08
C LYS A 104 3.72 -1.59 -6.12
N ALA A 105 4.93 -1.97 -5.68
CA ALA A 105 6.01 -2.33 -6.58
C ALA A 105 5.63 -3.48 -7.52
N VAL A 106 4.94 -4.50 -7.02
CA VAL A 106 4.43 -5.60 -7.86
C VAL A 106 3.43 -5.07 -8.87
N GLY A 107 2.44 -4.30 -8.44
CA GLY A 107 1.37 -3.82 -9.30
C GLY A 107 1.84 -2.92 -10.43
N ILE A 108 2.79 -2.01 -10.15
CA ILE A 108 3.33 -1.11 -11.17
C ILE A 108 4.19 -1.85 -12.20
N ILE A 109 4.99 -2.84 -11.78
CA ILE A 109 5.80 -3.67 -12.68
C ILE A 109 4.93 -4.54 -13.59
N ILE A 110 3.86 -5.12 -13.08
CA ILE A 110 2.93 -5.94 -13.88
C ILE A 110 2.34 -5.08 -15.01
N ALA A 111 1.95 -3.85 -14.73
CA ALA A 111 1.39 -2.93 -15.72
C ALA A 111 2.46 -2.29 -16.64
N ASN A 112 3.72 -2.29 -16.21
CA ASN A 112 4.85 -1.68 -16.93
C ASN A 112 6.05 -2.64 -16.99
N PRO A 113 6.02 -3.67 -17.85
CA PRO A 113 7.07 -4.71 -17.90
C PRO A 113 8.48 -4.18 -18.23
N ASP A 114 8.59 -3.01 -18.82
CA ASP A 114 9.88 -2.35 -19.10
C ASP A 114 10.65 -2.02 -17.81
N PHE A 115 9.95 -1.97 -16.66
CA PHE A 115 10.50 -1.75 -15.32
C PHE A 115 10.64 -3.04 -14.50
N ALA A 116 10.76 -4.20 -15.16
CA ALA A 116 10.96 -5.49 -14.49
C ALA A 116 12.24 -5.54 -13.63
N ASP A 117 13.24 -4.73 -13.96
CA ASP A 117 14.33 -4.41 -13.02
C ASP A 117 13.80 -3.42 -11.96
N VAL A 118 13.56 -3.95 -10.76
CA VAL A 118 13.00 -3.17 -9.62
C VAL A 118 13.82 -1.91 -9.32
N VAL A 119 15.15 -1.95 -9.53
CA VAL A 119 16.05 -0.82 -9.29
C VAL A 119 15.73 0.37 -10.21
N SER A 120 15.20 0.11 -11.40
CA SER A 120 14.79 1.15 -12.36
C SER A 120 13.61 2.01 -11.89
N LEU A 121 12.91 1.60 -10.83
CA LEU A 121 11.81 2.35 -10.23
C LEU A 121 12.28 3.42 -9.23
N GLU A 122 13.58 3.50 -8.91
CA GLU A 122 14.07 4.47 -7.95
C GLU A 122 13.81 5.91 -8.39
N GLY A 123 13.38 6.74 -7.46
CA GLY A 123 13.02 8.14 -7.73
C GLY A 123 11.66 8.24 -8.42
N VAL A 124 11.59 9.05 -9.45
CA VAL A 124 10.37 9.22 -10.28
C VAL A 124 10.58 8.48 -11.59
N ALA A 125 10.04 7.27 -11.68
CA ALA A 125 10.12 6.47 -12.91
C ALA A 125 9.08 6.96 -13.94
N ASP A 126 9.47 6.95 -15.22
CA ASP A 126 8.57 7.33 -16.33
C ASP A 126 7.70 6.14 -16.77
N THR A 127 6.94 5.60 -15.81
CA THR A 127 5.96 4.55 -16.10
C THR A 127 4.85 5.10 -17.01
N LYS A 128 4.29 4.26 -17.87
CA LYS A 128 3.25 4.68 -18.83
C LYS A 128 1.85 4.31 -18.36
N ASN A 129 1.70 3.14 -17.78
CA ASN A 129 0.42 2.58 -17.39
C ASN A 129 0.19 2.74 -15.87
N LYS A 130 -1.08 2.90 -15.46
CA LYS A 130 -1.47 2.76 -14.06
C LYS A 130 -1.15 1.34 -13.57
N SER A 131 -0.79 1.21 -12.30
CA SER A 131 -0.69 -0.08 -11.60
C SER A 131 -1.95 -0.92 -11.81
N VAL A 132 -1.83 -2.24 -11.71
CA VAL A 132 -3.02 -3.09 -11.59
C VAL A 132 -3.84 -2.65 -10.38
N PRO A 133 -5.18 -2.84 -10.39
CA PRO A 133 -6.01 -2.42 -9.27
C PRO A 133 -5.49 -2.96 -7.94
N LEU A 134 -5.20 -2.06 -7.00
CA LEU A 134 -4.75 -2.36 -5.65
C LEU A 134 -5.77 -1.83 -4.64
N ILE A 135 -6.29 -2.71 -3.79
CA ILE A 135 -7.11 -2.36 -2.63
C ILE A 135 -6.25 -2.54 -1.39
N ALA A 136 -6.10 -1.49 -0.60
CA ALA A 136 -5.20 -1.45 0.54
C ALA A 136 -5.97 -1.43 1.87
N LEU A 137 -5.65 -2.40 2.75
CA LEU A 137 -6.20 -2.50 4.10
C LEU A 137 -5.04 -2.42 5.11
N PRO A 138 -4.74 -1.21 5.65
CA PRO A 138 -3.66 -1.06 6.61
C PRO A 138 -3.97 -1.74 7.95
N THR A 139 -2.94 -2.32 8.57
CA THR A 139 -3.00 -2.92 9.92
C THR A 139 -2.15 -2.15 10.93
N THR A 140 -1.53 -1.07 10.50
CA THR A 140 -0.76 -0.14 11.35
C THR A 140 -1.19 1.30 11.07
N SER A 141 -1.17 2.15 12.09
CA SER A 141 -1.45 3.58 11.97
C SER A 141 -0.14 4.36 12.04
N GLY A 142 0.46 4.70 10.91
CA GLY A 142 1.75 5.38 10.84
C GLY A 142 2.02 5.92 9.45
N THR A 143 2.49 5.05 8.55
CA THR A 143 3.01 5.42 7.24
C THR A 143 1.98 6.01 6.26
N ALA A 144 0.70 5.75 6.46
CA ALA A 144 -0.37 6.09 5.52
C ALA A 144 -0.10 5.63 4.07
N ALA A 145 0.62 4.50 3.91
CA ALA A 145 1.02 3.99 2.59
C ALA A 145 -0.17 3.65 1.69
N GLU A 146 -1.35 3.42 2.26
CA GLU A 146 -2.62 3.18 1.56
C GLU A 146 -3.13 4.40 0.79
N VAL A 147 -2.64 5.61 1.11
CA VAL A 147 -3.07 6.87 0.47
C VAL A 147 -1.92 7.65 -0.17
N THR A 148 -0.72 7.08 -0.22
CA THR A 148 0.47 7.74 -0.77
C THR A 148 0.86 7.21 -2.14
N ILE A 149 1.58 8.04 -2.90
CA ILE A 149 2.18 7.68 -4.19
C ILE A 149 3.60 7.12 -4.04
N ASN A 150 4.10 7.03 -2.79
CA ASN A 150 5.46 6.61 -2.48
C ASN A 150 5.47 5.16 -2.02
N TYR A 151 6.57 4.47 -2.28
CA TYR A 151 6.90 3.16 -1.71
C TYR A 151 8.42 3.02 -1.59
N VAL A 152 8.87 2.18 -0.65
CA VAL A 152 10.29 2.03 -0.33
C VAL A 152 10.71 0.57 -0.47
N ILE A 153 11.67 0.31 -1.34
CA ILE A 153 12.24 -1.02 -1.56
C ILE A 153 13.73 -1.01 -1.22
N THR A 154 14.19 -2.06 -0.55
CA THR A 154 15.58 -2.22 -0.19
C THR A 154 16.34 -2.92 -1.30
N ASP A 155 17.33 -2.25 -1.84
CA ASP A 155 18.34 -2.86 -2.70
C ASP A 155 19.43 -3.45 -1.80
N GLU A 156 19.37 -4.77 -1.61
CA GLU A 156 20.31 -5.49 -0.74
C GLU A 156 21.73 -5.53 -1.34
N ALA A 157 21.85 -5.52 -2.67
CA ALA A 157 23.13 -5.56 -3.36
C ALA A 157 23.95 -4.28 -3.12
N ASN A 158 23.28 -3.12 -3.17
CA ASN A 158 23.88 -1.82 -2.95
C ASN A 158 23.69 -1.30 -1.52
N LYS A 159 23.07 -2.08 -0.62
CA LYS A 159 22.74 -1.73 0.78
C LYS A 159 22.02 -0.38 0.90
N LYS A 160 21.07 -0.14 0.01
CA LYS A 160 20.37 1.14 -0.14
C LYS A 160 18.87 0.97 0.00
N LYS A 161 18.20 1.90 0.66
CA LYS A 161 16.73 2.05 0.59
C LYS A 161 16.41 2.97 -0.59
N MET A 162 15.69 2.44 -1.55
CA MET A 162 15.21 3.17 -2.72
C MET A 162 13.83 3.73 -2.41
N VAL A 163 13.69 5.03 -2.53
CA VAL A 163 12.38 5.69 -2.49
C VAL A 163 11.88 5.79 -3.93
N CYS A 164 10.76 5.15 -4.19
CA CYS A 164 10.07 5.17 -5.47
C CYS A 164 8.83 6.06 -5.36
N VAL A 165 8.60 6.88 -6.37
CA VAL A 165 7.48 7.84 -6.39
C VAL A 165 6.76 7.73 -7.72
N ASP A 166 5.52 7.24 -7.71
CA ASP A 166 4.72 7.13 -8.91
C ASP A 166 3.24 7.47 -8.66
N PRO A 167 2.75 8.57 -9.25
CA PRO A 167 1.33 8.94 -9.16
C PRO A 167 0.36 7.88 -9.70
N LYS A 168 0.83 6.95 -10.50
CA LYS A 168 0.03 5.88 -11.11
C LYS A 168 -0.09 4.64 -10.22
N ASP A 169 0.62 4.65 -9.07
CA ASP A 169 0.71 3.53 -8.16
C ASP A 169 -0.09 3.69 -6.86
N ILE A 170 -0.83 4.79 -6.73
CA ILE A 170 -1.72 4.96 -5.58
C ILE A 170 -2.80 3.87 -5.58
N PRO A 171 -3.08 3.20 -4.44
CA PRO A 171 -4.17 2.24 -4.36
C PRO A 171 -5.49 2.85 -4.82
N VAL A 172 -6.25 2.11 -5.62
CA VAL A 172 -7.56 2.61 -6.09
C VAL A 172 -8.56 2.73 -4.96
N VAL A 173 -8.46 1.83 -3.97
CA VAL A 173 -9.30 1.85 -2.76
C VAL A 173 -8.42 1.72 -1.51
N ALA A 174 -8.69 2.56 -0.51
CA ALA A 174 -8.15 2.42 0.83
C ALA A 174 -9.29 2.06 1.79
N ILE A 175 -9.12 0.98 2.57
CA ILE A 175 -10.08 0.51 3.57
C ILE A 175 -9.41 0.52 4.93
N VAL A 176 -9.62 1.57 5.70
CA VAL A 176 -9.04 1.76 7.05
C VAL A 176 -10.02 1.21 8.08
N ASP A 177 -9.86 -0.07 8.40
CA ASP A 177 -10.68 -0.78 9.39
C ASP A 177 -9.94 -0.87 10.71
N SER A 178 -10.42 -0.16 11.72
CA SER A 178 -9.80 -0.15 13.05
C SER A 178 -9.73 -1.53 13.72
N ASP A 179 -10.64 -2.46 13.39
CA ASP A 179 -10.63 -3.82 13.93
C ASP A 179 -9.40 -4.65 13.48
N LEU A 180 -8.75 -4.25 12.38
CA LEU A 180 -7.53 -4.87 11.91
C LEU A 180 -6.29 -4.39 12.68
N MET A 181 -6.39 -3.26 13.39
CA MET A 181 -5.30 -2.62 14.13
C MET A 181 -5.34 -2.92 15.63
N MET A 182 -6.48 -3.38 16.17
CA MET A 182 -6.68 -3.58 17.62
C MET A 182 -5.73 -4.60 18.24
N GLY A 183 -5.23 -5.57 17.45
CA GLY A 183 -4.28 -6.57 17.91
C GLY A 183 -2.81 -6.16 17.88
N MET A 184 -2.51 -4.91 17.54
CA MET A 184 -1.14 -4.42 17.40
C MET A 184 -0.38 -4.48 18.74
N PRO A 185 0.85 -5.04 18.78
CA PRO A 185 1.69 -5.00 19.99
C PRO A 185 1.93 -3.56 20.44
N LYS A 186 1.92 -3.30 21.76
CA LYS A 186 2.07 -1.94 22.34
C LYS A 186 3.30 -1.19 21.83
N GLY A 187 4.45 -1.89 21.68
CA GLY A 187 5.66 -1.27 21.14
C GLY A 187 5.52 -0.83 19.69
N LEU A 188 4.88 -1.65 18.86
CA LEU A 188 4.60 -1.30 17.47
C LEU A 188 3.59 -0.15 17.39
N CYS A 189 2.53 -0.18 18.20
CA CYS A 189 1.54 0.89 18.27
C CYS A 189 2.19 2.23 18.66
N ALA A 190 3.11 2.22 19.64
CA ALA A 190 3.82 3.44 20.05
C ALA A 190 4.75 3.96 18.96
N SER A 191 5.52 3.09 18.30
CA SER A 191 6.46 3.50 17.25
C SER A 191 5.75 4.02 16.00
N THR A 192 4.70 3.35 15.54
CA THR A 192 3.93 3.80 14.38
C THR A 192 3.08 5.03 14.68
N GLY A 193 2.55 5.16 15.91
CA GLY A 193 1.86 6.36 16.35
C GLY A 193 2.79 7.58 16.44
N MET A 194 4.05 7.39 16.84
CA MET A 194 5.06 8.45 16.82
C MET A 194 5.43 8.85 15.38
N ASP A 195 5.50 7.88 14.47
CA ASP A 195 5.70 8.11 13.04
C ASP A 195 4.56 8.98 12.46
N ALA A 196 3.30 8.62 12.75
CA ALA A 196 2.14 9.41 12.36
C ALA A 196 2.16 10.83 12.91
N LEU A 197 2.56 11.00 14.19
CA LEU A 197 2.71 12.32 14.82
C LEU A 197 3.81 13.14 14.14
N THR A 198 4.93 12.52 13.82
CA THR A 198 6.03 13.17 13.09
C THR A 198 5.56 13.66 11.73
N HIS A 199 4.88 12.82 10.94
CA HIS A 199 4.31 13.21 9.66
C HIS A 199 3.33 14.39 9.80
N ALA A 200 2.49 14.39 10.83
CA ALA A 200 1.54 15.48 11.07
C ALA A 200 2.27 16.80 11.41
N ILE A 201 3.34 16.75 12.21
CA ILE A 201 4.15 17.92 12.56
C ILE A 201 4.90 18.43 11.32
N GLU A 202 5.51 17.55 10.55
CA GLU A 202 6.19 17.90 9.30
C GLU A 202 5.20 18.53 8.30
N GLY A 203 4.04 17.91 8.09
CA GLY A 203 2.99 18.45 7.24
C GLY A 203 2.54 19.84 7.69
N LEU A 204 2.37 20.05 8.99
CA LEU A 204 2.01 21.35 9.54
C LEU A 204 3.11 22.40 9.33
N SER A 205 4.39 22.02 9.46
CA SER A 205 5.51 22.93 9.21
C SER A 205 5.66 23.29 7.73
N LEU A 206 5.37 22.33 6.83
CA LEU A 206 5.44 22.53 5.38
C LEU A 206 4.33 23.42 4.83
N ILE A 207 3.15 23.47 5.44
CA ILE A 207 2.08 24.39 4.99
C ILE A 207 2.49 25.86 5.09
N HIS A 208 3.38 26.21 6.01
CA HIS A 208 3.93 27.56 6.11
C HIS A 208 4.91 27.90 4.97
N ILE A 209 5.46 26.90 4.31
CA ILE A 209 6.40 27.05 3.19
C ILE A 209 5.66 27.04 1.86
N SER A 210 4.60 26.23 1.75
CA SER A 210 3.91 25.96 0.49
C SER A 210 2.55 26.66 0.33
N GLU A 211 2.06 27.35 1.34
CA GLU A 211 0.76 28.02 1.28
C GLU A 211 0.88 29.47 0.74
N PRO A 212 0.49 29.73 -0.54
CA PRO A 212 0.64 31.04 -1.15
C PRO A 212 -0.39 32.07 -0.63
N THR A 213 -1.38 31.64 0.15
CA THR A 213 -2.52 32.45 0.58
C THR A 213 -2.43 32.98 2.00
N ARG A 214 -1.44 32.56 2.79
CA ARG A 214 -1.29 33.06 4.15
C ARG A 214 -0.79 34.50 4.11
N PRO A 215 -1.54 35.49 4.64
CA PRO A 215 -1.03 36.84 4.74
C PRO A 215 0.29 36.81 5.53
N ARG A 216 1.33 37.40 4.99
CA ARG A 216 2.59 37.62 5.71
C ARG A 216 2.35 38.63 6.84
N LEU A 217 1.74 38.14 7.90
CA LEU A 217 1.44 38.93 9.12
C LEU A 217 2.48 38.74 10.22
N ILE A 218 3.68 38.27 9.85
CA ILE A 218 4.81 38.28 10.80
C ILE A 218 5.96 39.01 10.09
N SER A 219 6.00 40.29 10.28
CA SER A 219 7.21 41.11 10.15
C SER A 219 7.99 41.04 11.46
#